data_0274d8378bf1a589e81d598037122da7
#
_entry.id   0274d8378bf1a589e81d598037122da7
#
_cell.length_a   1.000
_cell.length_b   1.000
_cell.length_c   1.000
_cell.angle_alpha   90.00
_cell.angle_beta   90.00
_cell.angle_gamma   90.00
#
_symmetry.space_group_name_H-M   'P 1'
#
loop_
_entity.id
_entity.type
_entity.pdbx_description
1 polymer ?
#
loop_
_entity_poly.entity_id
_entity_poly.type
_entity_poly.pdbx_seq_one_letter_code
_entity_poly.pdbx_strand_id
1 'polypeptide(L)'
;MKIILYILLICCLNLTIISCSKKDEQEHRHQLSFENMLQDIPTSPQNVTLLGRSDGKGVDLVITGDGFKLDQIGTFHTAAQNFVNYMFDYSDNISKHKSGWNVHRLDAISNTDCIDNVRSENSACFRESAYGSYYWCGGTERGLCADGKLVRNKVSSVFPQYDTILVLVNSTKYGGIGGGYSTASMHAQSAPIALHELGHSFAGLADEYDYGTCNNSTEPSAPNVTINTDNSTVKWKHWFDDPIVGMFEGGNYCKTGVWRPTETSIMRSLEQPFYPVNQEAWSMA
;
A
#
# COMPACT_ATOMS: atom_id res chain seq x y z
N MET A 1 -59.14 -19.33 -39.17
CA MET A 1 -58.97 -19.17 -37.68
C MET A 1 -58.10 -20.24 -37.03
N LYS A 2 -58.05 -21.48 -37.51
CA LYS A 2 -57.21 -22.54 -36.85
C LYS A 2 -55.70 -22.46 -37.18
N ILE A 3 -55.31 -21.90 -38.33
CA ILE A 3 -53.90 -21.79 -38.74
C ILE A 3 -53.14 -20.70 -38.00
N ILE A 4 -53.79 -19.58 -37.66
CA ILE A 4 -53.16 -18.47 -36.89
C ILE A 4 -52.88 -18.87 -35.43
N LEU A 5 -53.72 -19.74 -34.86
CA LEU A 5 -53.52 -20.22 -33.50
C LEU A 5 -52.31 -21.17 -33.38
N TYR A 6 -52.00 -21.94 -34.43
CA TYR A 6 -50.83 -22.85 -34.44
C TYR A 6 -49.49 -22.11 -34.58
N ILE A 7 -49.48 -21.01 -35.33
CA ILE A 7 -48.25 -20.18 -35.49
C ILE A 7 -47.93 -19.45 -34.18
N LEU A 8 -48.90 -18.94 -33.43
CA LEU A 8 -48.74 -18.32 -32.13
C LEU A 8 -48.25 -19.32 -31.06
N LEU A 9 -48.67 -20.57 -31.10
CA LEU A 9 -48.25 -21.60 -30.12
C LEU A 9 -46.77 -22.01 -30.37
N ILE A 10 -46.33 -22.10 -31.63
CA ILE A 10 -44.93 -22.44 -32.00
C ILE A 10 -43.99 -21.28 -31.67
N CYS A 11 -44.42 -20.02 -31.84
CA CYS A 11 -43.61 -18.86 -31.41
C CYS A 11 -43.45 -18.78 -29.87
N CYS A 12 -44.48 -19.07 -29.11
CA CYS A 12 -44.39 -19.07 -27.63
C CYS A 12 -43.50 -20.22 -27.11
N LEU A 13 -43.53 -21.41 -27.73
CA LEU A 13 -42.66 -22.51 -27.35
C LEU A 13 -41.19 -22.22 -27.67
N ASN A 14 -40.87 -21.60 -28.82
CA ASN A 14 -39.52 -21.23 -29.17
C ASN A 14 -38.95 -20.13 -28.28
N LEU A 15 -39.75 -19.16 -27.84
CA LEU A 15 -39.33 -18.12 -26.92
C LEU A 15 -39.00 -18.63 -25.51
N THR A 16 -39.75 -19.62 -25.01
CA THR A 16 -39.47 -20.26 -23.72
C THR A 16 -38.25 -21.15 -23.75
N ILE A 17 -37.98 -21.86 -24.84
CA ILE A 17 -36.75 -22.68 -25.02
C ILE A 17 -35.51 -21.79 -25.12
N ILE A 18 -35.59 -20.68 -25.85
CA ILE A 18 -34.47 -19.73 -25.98
C ILE A 18 -34.20 -19.01 -24.65
N SER A 19 -35.23 -18.71 -23.86
CA SER A 19 -35.05 -18.11 -22.52
C SER A 19 -34.44 -19.08 -21.51
N CYS A 20 -34.83 -20.36 -21.55
CA CYS A 20 -34.27 -21.40 -20.71
C CYS A 20 -32.78 -21.65 -21.06
N SER A 21 -32.46 -21.79 -22.35
CA SER A 21 -31.08 -21.99 -22.85
C SER A 21 -30.14 -20.84 -22.45
N LYS A 22 -30.60 -19.58 -22.53
CA LYS A 22 -29.77 -18.43 -22.11
C LYS A 22 -29.53 -18.37 -20.61
N LYS A 23 -30.49 -18.81 -19.81
CA LYS A 23 -30.34 -18.87 -18.35
C LYS A 23 -29.37 -19.98 -17.95
N ASP A 24 -29.44 -21.12 -18.60
CA ASP A 24 -28.55 -22.25 -18.38
C ASP A 24 -27.12 -21.92 -18.82
N GLU A 25 -26.93 -21.21 -19.96
CA GLU A 25 -25.62 -20.71 -20.39
C GLU A 25 -25.04 -19.66 -19.41
N GLN A 26 -25.88 -18.81 -18.85
CA GLN A 26 -25.44 -17.79 -17.90
C GLN A 26 -25.06 -18.39 -16.55
N GLU A 27 -25.84 -19.37 -16.06
CA GLU A 27 -25.49 -20.14 -14.85
C GLU A 27 -24.22 -20.96 -15.08
N HIS A 28 -24.07 -21.59 -16.24
CA HIS A 28 -22.87 -22.35 -16.57
C HIS A 28 -21.62 -21.47 -16.69
N ARG A 29 -21.73 -20.26 -17.26
CA ARG A 29 -20.64 -19.27 -17.27
C ARG A 29 -20.31 -18.78 -15.87
N HIS A 30 -21.28 -18.54 -15.00
CA HIS A 30 -21.07 -18.18 -13.61
C HIS A 30 -20.38 -19.31 -12.84
N GLN A 31 -20.79 -20.55 -13.07
CA GLN A 31 -20.19 -21.72 -12.44
C GLN A 31 -18.77 -21.98 -12.91
N LEU A 32 -18.51 -21.89 -14.22
CA LEU A 32 -17.15 -21.97 -14.79
C LEU A 32 -16.24 -20.82 -14.33
N SER A 33 -16.78 -19.59 -14.17
CA SER A 33 -16.04 -18.46 -13.62
C SER A 33 -15.71 -18.67 -12.14
N PHE A 34 -16.62 -19.25 -11.37
CA PHE A 34 -16.42 -19.57 -9.96
C PHE A 34 -15.45 -20.74 -9.77
N GLU A 35 -15.57 -21.79 -10.59
CA GLU A 35 -14.62 -22.91 -10.57
C GLU A 35 -13.21 -22.50 -11.03
N ASN A 36 -13.09 -21.61 -12.03
CA ASN A 36 -11.81 -21.03 -12.44
C ASN A 36 -11.22 -20.13 -11.33
N MET A 37 -12.05 -19.36 -10.59
CA MET A 37 -11.60 -18.60 -9.42
C MET A 37 -11.12 -19.52 -8.28
N LEU A 38 -11.74 -20.70 -8.11
CA LEU A 38 -11.31 -21.68 -7.10
C LEU A 38 -10.04 -22.42 -7.52
N GLN A 39 -9.78 -22.57 -8.81
CA GLN A 39 -8.53 -23.17 -9.31
C GLN A 39 -7.31 -22.25 -9.15
N ASP A 40 -7.53 -20.93 -9.05
CA ASP A 40 -6.46 -19.94 -8.86
C ASP A 40 -6.15 -19.65 -7.37
N ILE A 41 -6.84 -20.28 -6.40
CA ILE A 41 -6.48 -20.15 -4.99
C ILE A 41 -5.22 -21.00 -4.76
N PRO A 42 -4.06 -20.37 -4.47
CA PRO A 42 -2.84 -21.13 -4.20
C PRO A 42 -3.06 -22.04 -3.00
N THR A 43 -2.80 -23.32 -3.16
CA THR A 43 -2.84 -24.32 -2.07
C THR A 43 -1.61 -24.24 -1.17
N SER A 44 -0.65 -23.40 -1.53
CA SER A 44 0.58 -23.15 -0.78
C SER A 44 1.04 -21.69 -0.97
N PRO A 45 1.77 -21.13 0.00
CA PRO A 45 2.36 -19.79 -0.11
C PRO A 45 3.23 -19.68 -1.37
N GLN A 46 3.10 -18.58 -2.09
CA GLN A 46 3.84 -18.30 -3.32
C GLN A 46 4.74 -17.08 -3.16
N ASN A 47 5.87 -17.13 -3.86
CA ASN A 47 6.79 -16.02 -3.99
C ASN A 47 6.85 -15.65 -5.46
N VAL A 48 6.42 -14.44 -5.80
CA VAL A 48 6.24 -14.01 -7.19
C VAL A 48 6.88 -12.64 -7.40
N THR A 49 7.64 -12.48 -8.47
CA THR A 49 8.09 -11.16 -8.94
C THR A 49 6.99 -10.52 -9.76
N LEU A 50 6.42 -9.42 -9.26
CA LEU A 50 5.35 -8.65 -9.91
C LEU A 50 5.91 -7.68 -10.95
N LEU A 51 7.09 -7.13 -10.68
CA LEU A 51 7.86 -6.27 -11.57
C LEU A 51 9.33 -6.60 -11.36
N GLY A 52 10.09 -6.82 -12.42
CA GLY A 52 11.49 -7.16 -12.29
C GLY A 52 12.30 -6.72 -13.51
N ARG A 53 13.56 -6.43 -13.24
CA ARG A 53 14.57 -6.15 -14.27
C ARG A 53 15.20 -7.46 -14.74
N SER A 54 15.54 -7.52 -16.01
CA SER A 54 16.21 -8.69 -16.58
C SER A 54 17.68 -8.83 -16.13
N ASP A 55 18.30 -7.73 -15.66
CA ASP A 55 19.69 -7.69 -15.21
C ASP A 55 19.88 -7.91 -13.70
N GLY A 56 18.77 -8.10 -12.94
CA GLY A 56 18.77 -8.33 -11.49
C GLY A 56 19.30 -7.15 -10.65
N LYS A 57 19.42 -5.96 -11.24
CA LYS A 57 19.80 -4.73 -10.53
C LYS A 57 18.56 -3.92 -10.19
N GLY A 58 18.73 -2.93 -9.31
CA GLY A 58 17.66 -2.00 -8.92
C GLY A 58 17.26 -2.15 -7.47
N VAL A 59 16.24 -1.43 -7.08
CA VAL A 59 15.68 -1.44 -5.72
C VAL A 59 14.71 -2.61 -5.58
N ASP A 60 14.93 -3.45 -4.59
CA ASP A 60 14.10 -4.62 -4.30
C ASP A 60 13.06 -4.29 -3.21
N LEU A 61 11.80 -4.04 -3.62
CA LEU A 61 10.65 -3.92 -2.73
C LEU A 61 10.00 -5.27 -2.54
N VAL A 62 9.86 -5.73 -1.30
CA VAL A 62 9.07 -6.92 -0.98
C VAL A 62 7.75 -6.52 -0.34
N ILE A 63 6.65 -6.89 -0.99
CA ILE A 63 5.28 -6.74 -0.46
C ILE A 63 4.86 -8.06 0.16
N THR A 64 4.50 -8.04 1.44
CA THR A 64 3.99 -9.21 2.15
C THR A 64 2.69 -8.89 2.88
N GLY A 65 1.92 -9.91 3.28
CA GLY A 65 0.62 -9.75 3.92
C GLY A 65 0.61 -10.20 5.37
N ASP A 66 -0.22 -9.58 6.21
CA ASP A 66 -0.52 -10.08 7.55
C ASP A 66 -2.02 -10.12 7.81
N GLY A 67 -2.50 -11.14 8.54
CA GLY A 67 -3.91 -11.35 8.80
C GLY A 67 -4.68 -11.94 7.62
N PHE A 68 -4.03 -12.41 6.57
CA PHE A 68 -4.70 -13.10 5.46
C PHE A 68 -4.60 -14.62 5.67
N LYS A 69 -5.76 -15.27 5.80
CA LYS A 69 -5.85 -16.74 5.77
C LYS A 69 -5.68 -17.25 4.34
N LEU A 70 -5.49 -18.56 4.18
CA LEU A 70 -5.29 -19.16 2.86
C LEU A 70 -6.45 -18.87 1.89
N ASP A 71 -7.69 -18.91 2.37
CA ASP A 71 -8.90 -18.57 1.60
C ASP A 71 -9.04 -17.07 1.26
N GLN A 72 -8.25 -16.21 1.91
CA GLN A 72 -8.21 -14.77 1.70
C GLN A 72 -6.97 -14.32 0.90
N ILE A 73 -6.08 -15.23 0.53
CA ILE A 73 -4.80 -14.88 -0.08
C ILE A 73 -4.98 -14.16 -1.42
N GLY A 74 -6.03 -14.46 -2.18
CA GLY A 74 -6.38 -13.75 -3.41
C GLY A 74 -6.67 -12.27 -3.20
N THR A 75 -7.24 -11.89 -2.05
CA THR A 75 -7.44 -10.48 -1.66
C THR A 75 -6.11 -9.77 -1.47
N PHE A 76 -5.16 -10.42 -0.79
CA PHE A 76 -3.79 -9.89 -0.65
C PHE A 76 -3.10 -9.75 -2.01
N HIS A 77 -3.21 -10.74 -2.91
CA HIS A 77 -2.61 -10.68 -4.25
C HIS A 77 -3.13 -9.48 -5.04
N THR A 78 -4.45 -9.27 -5.01
CA THR A 78 -5.10 -8.13 -5.66
C THR A 78 -4.62 -6.80 -5.06
N ALA A 79 -4.53 -6.72 -3.74
CA ALA A 79 -4.07 -5.52 -3.04
C ALA A 79 -2.61 -5.18 -3.38
N ALA A 80 -1.74 -6.17 -3.39
CA ALA A 80 -0.33 -5.99 -3.76
C ALA A 80 -0.19 -5.48 -5.21
N GLN A 81 -0.93 -6.07 -6.16
CA GLN A 81 -0.91 -5.62 -7.55
C GLN A 81 -1.49 -4.20 -7.70
N ASN A 82 -2.58 -3.88 -7.01
CA ASN A 82 -3.19 -2.56 -7.03
C ASN A 82 -2.22 -1.51 -6.47
N PHE A 83 -1.48 -1.83 -5.41
CA PHE A 83 -0.47 -0.95 -4.87
C PHE A 83 0.66 -0.70 -5.88
N VAL A 84 1.17 -1.74 -6.56
CA VAL A 84 2.21 -1.60 -7.60
C VAL A 84 1.74 -0.68 -8.72
N ASN A 85 0.51 -0.88 -9.21
CA ASN A 85 -0.08 -0.02 -10.22
C ASN A 85 -0.18 1.43 -9.72
N TYR A 86 -0.75 1.64 -8.53
CA TYR A 86 -0.88 2.96 -7.92
C TYR A 86 0.46 3.67 -7.76
N MET A 87 1.49 2.99 -7.22
CA MET A 87 2.81 3.55 -6.98
C MET A 87 3.43 4.12 -8.27
N PHE A 88 3.34 3.38 -9.38
CA PHE A 88 3.94 3.79 -10.65
C PHE A 88 3.05 4.66 -11.53
N ASP A 89 1.75 4.75 -11.24
CA ASP A 89 0.83 5.65 -11.93
C ASP A 89 0.64 6.98 -11.17
N TYR A 90 1.10 7.06 -9.91
CA TYR A 90 0.83 8.17 -9.00
C TYR A 90 1.51 9.48 -9.42
N SER A 91 2.75 9.44 -9.86
CA SER A 91 3.48 10.62 -10.29
C SER A 91 4.46 10.31 -11.42
N ASP A 92 4.63 11.28 -12.31
CA ASP A 92 5.56 11.17 -13.44
C ASP A 92 7.00 10.86 -12.99
N ASN A 93 7.42 11.34 -11.81
CA ASN A 93 8.76 11.09 -11.32
C ASN A 93 8.95 9.63 -10.91
N ILE A 94 8.04 9.06 -10.14
CA ILE A 94 8.12 7.65 -9.73
C ILE A 94 7.98 6.75 -10.97
N SER A 95 7.06 7.08 -11.89
CA SER A 95 6.87 6.31 -13.12
C SER A 95 8.09 6.28 -14.03
N LYS A 96 8.84 7.40 -14.13
CA LYS A 96 10.11 7.47 -14.88
C LYS A 96 11.18 6.53 -14.34
N HIS A 97 11.16 6.26 -13.04
CA HIS A 97 12.12 5.38 -12.37
C HIS A 97 11.62 3.93 -12.23
N LYS A 98 10.43 3.59 -12.78
CA LYS A 98 9.85 2.24 -12.72
C LYS A 98 10.83 1.14 -13.14
N SER A 99 11.64 1.38 -14.17
CA SER A 99 12.66 0.44 -14.62
C SER A 99 13.81 0.23 -13.64
N GLY A 100 13.90 1.03 -12.59
CA GLY A 100 14.88 0.89 -11.50
C GLY A 100 14.43 -0.02 -10.37
N TRP A 101 13.18 -0.56 -10.42
CA TRP A 101 12.60 -1.34 -9.35
C TRP A 101 12.42 -2.81 -9.71
N ASN A 102 12.61 -3.65 -8.70
CA ASN A 102 12.08 -5.01 -8.63
C ASN A 102 11.03 -5.03 -7.52
N VAL A 103 9.85 -5.56 -7.82
CA VAL A 103 8.77 -5.69 -6.82
C VAL A 103 8.40 -7.15 -6.70
N HIS A 104 8.53 -7.67 -5.50
CA HIS A 104 8.27 -9.06 -5.16
C HIS A 104 7.06 -9.15 -4.23
N ARG A 105 6.24 -10.16 -4.42
CA ARG A 105 5.17 -10.54 -3.50
C ARG A 105 5.58 -11.79 -2.75
N LEU A 106 5.52 -11.74 -1.42
CA LEU A 106 5.79 -12.85 -0.52
C LEU A 106 4.51 -13.20 0.25
N ASP A 107 3.97 -14.37 0.00
CA ASP A 107 2.79 -14.84 0.72
C ASP A 107 3.18 -15.27 2.14
N ALA A 108 2.48 -14.70 3.12
CA ALA A 108 2.51 -15.11 4.52
C ALA A 108 1.10 -15.46 4.96
N ILE A 109 0.84 -16.74 5.15
CA ILE A 109 -0.48 -17.21 5.55
C ILE A 109 -0.62 -17.11 7.07
N SER A 110 -1.66 -16.38 7.48
CA SER A 110 -2.05 -16.26 8.89
C SER A 110 -3.05 -17.34 9.28
N ASN A 111 -3.00 -17.80 10.52
CA ASN A 111 -3.99 -18.72 11.07
C ASN A 111 -5.32 -18.01 11.37
N THR A 112 -5.29 -16.69 11.53
CA THR A 112 -6.44 -15.84 11.83
C THR A 112 -6.39 -14.55 11.00
N ASP A 113 -7.53 -13.96 10.74
CA ASP A 113 -7.71 -12.61 10.19
C ASP A 113 -7.95 -11.55 11.28
N CYS A 114 -7.82 -11.93 12.54
CA CYS A 114 -7.95 -11.03 13.67
C CYS A 114 -6.69 -10.18 13.83
N ILE A 115 -6.83 -8.85 13.78
CA ILE A 115 -5.77 -7.87 13.99
C ILE A 115 -6.03 -7.13 15.30
N ASP A 116 -5.04 -7.09 16.18
CA ASP A 116 -5.17 -6.46 17.49
C ASP A 116 -5.45 -4.95 17.40
N ASN A 117 -6.45 -4.50 18.15
CA ASN A 117 -6.70 -3.06 18.32
C ASN A 117 -5.69 -2.39 19.26
N VAL A 118 -5.21 -3.14 20.25
CA VAL A 118 -4.09 -2.77 21.11
C VAL A 118 -3.25 -4.02 21.31
N ARG A 119 -1.93 -3.86 21.33
CA ARG A 119 -1.05 -4.99 21.62
C ARG A 119 -1.14 -5.35 23.10
N SER A 120 -2.05 -6.25 23.43
CA SER A 120 -2.29 -6.75 24.78
C SER A 120 -2.24 -8.27 24.79
N GLU A 121 -1.56 -8.85 25.77
CA GLU A 121 -1.49 -10.30 25.97
C GLU A 121 -2.86 -10.92 26.26
N ASN A 122 -3.83 -10.11 26.69
CA ASN A 122 -5.20 -10.51 26.92
C ASN A 122 -6.12 -10.31 25.69
N SER A 123 -5.56 -9.85 24.56
CA SER A 123 -6.31 -9.72 23.32
C SER A 123 -6.55 -11.09 22.71
N ALA A 124 -7.76 -11.30 22.19
CA ALA A 124 -8.12 -12.52 21.46
C ALA A 124 -7.31 -12.69 20.15
N CYS A 125 -6.66 -11.61 19.68
CA CYS A 125 -5.86 -11.60 18.45
C CYS A 125 -4.36 -11.62 18.71
N PHE A 126 -3.93 -11.69 19.97
CA PHE A 126 -2.55 -11.49 20.35
C PHE A 126 -1.59 -12.45 19.63
N ARG A 127 -0.77 -11.91 18.74
CA ARG A 127 0.26 -12.60 17.95
C ARG A 127 -0.20 -13.82 17.14
N GLU A 128 -1.48 -13.96 16.83
CA GLU A 128 -1.98 -15.11 16.09
C GLU A 128 -1.88 -14.95 14.57
N SER A 129 -1.74 -13.72 14.06
CA SER A 129 -1.44 -13.48 12.64
C SER A 129 0.03 -13.77 12.34
N ALA A 130 0.40 -13.88 11.06
CA ALA A 130 1.75 -14.28 10.62
C ALA A 130 2.85 -13.39 11.18
N TYR A 131 2.57 -12.09 11.36
CA TYR A 131 3.51 -11.08 11.88
C TYR A 131 3.01 -10.38 13.15
N GLY A 132 1.89 -10.81 13.72
CA GLY A 132 1.33 -10.26 14.95
C GLY A 132 1.05 -8.76 14.87
N SER A 133 0.43 -8.29 13.79
CA SER A 133 0.10 -6.88 13.59
C SER A 133 -0.89 -6.35 14.62
N TYR A 134 -0.71 -5.09 15.02
CA TYR A 134 -1.53 -4.43 16.03
C TYR A 134 -1.57 -2.92 15.84
N TYR A 135 -2.69 -2.31 16.24
CA TYR A 135 -2.88 -0.86 16.30
C TYR A 135 -2.32 -0.24 17.60
N TRP A 136 -2.37 1.07 17.72
CA TRP A 136 -1.85 1.84 18.83
C TRP A 136 -0.32 1.78 18.98
N CYS A 137 0.37 1.43 17.92
CA CYS A 137 1.82 1.49 17.87
C CYS A 137 2.30 2.93 18.06
N GLY A 138 3.32 3.12 18.92
CA GLY A 138 3.82 4.46 19.21
C GLY A 138 2.82 5.36 19.95
N GLY A 139 1.76 4.79 20.56
CA GLY A 139 0.75 5.56 21.30
C GLY A 139 -0.26 6.30 20.41
N THR A 140 -0.26 6.05 19.10
CA THR A 140 -1.19 6.66 18.14
C THR A 140 -2.17 5.61 17.63
N GLU A 141 -3.48 5.91 17.71
CA GLU A 141 -4.53 4.94 17.35
C GLU A 141 -4.35 4.35 15.94
N ARG A 142 -4.00 5.18 14.97
CA ARG A 142 -3.75 4.77 13.58
C ARG A 142 -2.39 4.13 13.34
N GLY A 143 -1.48 4.18 14.31
CA GLY A 143 -0.18 3.51 14.21
C GLY A 143 -0.36 2.01 14.15
N LEU A 144 -0.01 1.40 13.02
CA LEU A 144 -0.18 -0.03 12.75
C LEU A 144 1.20 -0.68 12.64
N CYS A 145 1.60 -1.45 13.64
CA CYS A 145 2.88 -2.17 13.64
C CYS A 145 2.68 -3.67 13.40
N ALA A 146 3.74 -4.32 12.94
CA ALA A 146 3.92 -5.76 12.96
C ALA A 146 5.14 -6.12 13.84
N ASP A 147 5.39 -7.40 14.11
CA ASP A 147 6.65 -7.82 14.72
C ASP A 147 7.78 -7.75 13.67
N GLY A 148 8.57 -6.68 13.74
CA GLY A 148 9.61 -6.41 12.75
C GLY A 148 10.69 -7.50 12.66
N LYS A 149 10.88 -8.32 13.71
CA LYS A 149 11.79 -9.46 13.65
C LYS A 149 11.19 -10.59 12.81
N LEU A 150 9.90 -10.89 13.00
CA LEU A 150 9.20 -11.90 12.19
C LEU A 150 9.16 -11.48 10.72
N VAL A 151 8.80 -10.20 10.45
CA VAL A 151 8.77 -9.65 9.08
C VAL A 151 10.12 -9.80 8.41
N ARG A 152 11.18 -9.25 9.00
CA ARG A 152 12.53 -9.30 8.41
C ARG A 152 13.07 -10.72 8.26
N ASN A 153 12.88 -11.58 9.25
CA ASN A 153 13.31 -12.98 9.15
C ASN A 153 12.62 -13.71 8.00
N LYS A 154 11.32 -13.51 7.84
CA LYS A 154 10.57 -14.13 6.76
C LYS A 154 10.99 -13.61 5.40
N VAL A 155 11.11 -12.29 5.25
CA VAL A 155 11.52 -11.67 3.99
C VAL A 155 12.95 -12.07 3.63
N SER A 156 13.92 -11.93 4.54
CA SER A 156 15.33 -12.26 4.26
C SER A 156 15.58 -13.75 3.97
N SER A 157 14.70 -14.63 4.43
CA SER A 157 14.80 -16.07 4.12
C SER A 157 14.47 -16.40 2.66
N VAL A 158 13.80 -15.50 1.94
CA VAL A 158 13.35 -15.68 0.55
C VAL A 158 13.98 -14.66 -0.39
N PHE A 159 14.06 -13.41 0.05
CA PHE A 159 14.62 -12.27 -0.70
C PHE A 159 15.71 -11.60 0.15
N PRO A 160 16.90 -12.22 0.29
CA PRO A 160 17.96 -11.69 1.16
C PRO A 160 18.52 -10.33 0.71
N GLN A 161 18.30 -9.96 -0.55
CA GLN A 161 18.76 -8.71 -1.16
C GLN A 161 17.74 -7.55 -1.06
N TYR A 162 16.62 -7.73 -0.34
CA TYR A 162 15.61 -6.68 -0.26
C TYR A 162 16.16 -5.35 0.28
N ASP A 163 15.71 -4.24 -0.29
CA ASP A 163 16.02 -2.88 0.16
C ASP A 163 14.93 -2.33 1.07
N THR A 164 13.67 -2.60 0.74
CA THR A 164 12.52 -2.12 1.53
C THR A 164 11.39 -3.14 1.58
N ILE A 165 10.57 -3.06 2.62
CA ILE A 165 9.45 -3.97 2.88
C ILE A 165 8.16 -3.18 3.08
N LEU A 166 7.08 -3.63 2.44
CA LEU A 166 5.71 -3.20 2.70
C LEU A 166 4.89 -4.38 3.23
N VAL A 167 4.29 -4.22 4.40
CA VAL A 167 3.33 -5.18 4.97
C VAL A 167 1.91 -4.65 4.79
N LEU A 168 1.11 -5.32 3.97
CA LEU A 168 -0.33 -5.05 3.85
C LEU A 168 -1.06 -5.84 4.92
N VAL A 169 -1.81 -5.16 5.77
CA VAL A 169 -2.48 -5.77 6.93
C VAL A 169 -3.97 -5.88 6.68
N ASN A 170 -4.53 -7.08 6.82
CA ASN A 170 -5.93 -7.40 6.57
C ASN A 170 -6.87 -6.76 7.62
N SER A 171 -6.99 -5.46 7.58
CA SER A 171 -7.87 -4.67 8.44
C SER A 171 -8.45 -3.50 7.66
N THR A 172 -9.75 -3.30 7.74
CA THR A 172 -10.42 -2.14 7.11
C THR A 172 -10.31 -0.86 7.93
N LYS A 173 -9.80 -0.93 9.16
CA LYS A 173 -9.52 0.25 9.97
C LYS A 173 -8.34 1.03 9.38
N TYR A 174 -8.48 2.36 9.29
CA TYR A 174 -7.40 3.25 8.83
C TYR A 174 -6.14 3.07 9.68
N GLY A 175 -4.99 2.89 9.04
CA GLY A 175 -3.70 2.81 9.74
C GLY A 175 -2.54 2.44 8.86
N GLY A 176 -1.38 2.85 9.31
CA GLY A 176 -0.07 2.58 8.73
C GLY A 176 1.03 3.08 9.66
N ILE A 177 2.25 2.72 9.37
CA ILE A 177 3.48 3.26 9.97
C ILE A 177 4.65 2.98 9.05
N GLY A 178 5.56 3.97 8.92
CA GLY A 178 6.86 3.84 8.25
C GLY A 178 8.01 3.82 9.24
N GLY A 179 9.14 3.28 8.83
CA GLY A 179 10.35 3.15 9.65
C GLY A 179 11.31 2.12 9.08
N GLY A 180 11.71 1.13 9.85
CA GLY A 180 12.55 0.02 9.37
C GLY A 180 11.84 -0.95 8.40
N TYR A 181 10.56 -0.76 8.16
CA TYR A 181 9.66 -1.33 7.16
C TYR A 181 8.37 -0.49 7.19
N SER A 182 7.53 -0.63 6.15
CA SER A 182 6.23 0.05 6.09
C SER A 182 5.08 -0.90 6.34
N THR A 183 4.01 -0.42 6.96
CA THR A 183 2.72 -1.12 7.01
C THR A 183 1.62 -0.24 6.46
N ALA A 184 0.60 -0.85 5.87
CA ALA A 184 -0.66 -0.19 5.52
C ALA A 184 -1.83 -1.15 5.71
N SER A 185 -2.94 -0.65 6.22
CA SER A 185 -4.17 -1.43 6.34
C SER A 185 -4.89 -1.54 4.99
N MET A 186 -5.88 -2.43 4.89
CA MET A 186 -6.79 -2.56 3.74
C MET A 186 -7.93 -1.53 3.77
N HIS A 187 -7.73 -0.37 4.37
CA HIS A 187 -8.65 0.76 4.30
C HIS A 187 -8.84 1.23 2.84
N ALA A 188 -9.91 1.95 2.53
CA ALA A 188 -10.15 2.49 1.18
C ALA A 188 -8.98 3.33 0.64
N GLN A 189 -8.19 3.95 1.51
CA GLN A 189 -6.96 4.68 1.18
C GLN A 189 -5.68 3.84 1.36
N SER A 190 -5.75 2.53 1.26
CA SER A 190 -4.60 1.62 1.47
C SER A 190 -3.38 2.00 0.64
N ALA A 191 -3.56 2.24 -0.66
CA ALA A 191 -2.45 2.56 -1.56
C ALA A 191 -1.80 3.93 -1.27
N PRO A 192 -2.55 5.04 -1.08
CA PRO A 192 -1.95 6.30 -0.60
C PRO A 192 -1.25 6.17 0.75
N ILE A 193 -1.83 5.44 1.72
CA ILE A 193 -1.17 5.17 3.02
C ILE A 193 0.15 4.44 2.79
N ALA A 194 0.13 3.34 2.03
CA ALA A 194 1.34 2.55 1.76
C ALA A 194 2.45 3.39 1.09
N LEU A 195 2.09 4.25 0.15
CA LEU A 195 3.04 5.12 -0.52
C LEU A 195 3.62 6.21 0.41
N HIS A 196 2.78 6.78 1.28
CA HIS A 196 3.22 7.71 2.33
C HIS A 196 4.21 7.03 3.30
N GLU A 197 3.88 5.84 3.78
CA GLU A 197 4.74 5.10 4.72
C GLU A 197 6.06 4.65 4.08
N LEU A 198 6.05 4.32 2.78
CA LEU A 198 7.29 4.11 2.02
C LEU A 198 8.11 5.39 1.89
N GLY A 199 7.48 6.56 1.84
CA GLY A 199 8.18 7.85 1.93
C GLY A 199 9.06 7.94 3.18
N HIS A 200 8.59 7.42 4.32
CA HIS A 200 9.40 7.33 5.53
C HIS A 200 10.47 6.25 5.44
N SER A 201 10.09 5.01 5.14
CA SER A 201 10.95 3.85 5.26
C SER A 201 12.01 3.73 4.17
N PHE A 202 11.72 4.20 2.96
CA PHE A 202 12.61 4.14 1.81
C PHE A 202 13.32 5.47 1.58
N ALA A 203 12.58 6.59 1.47
CA ALA A 203 13.15 7.89 1.13
C ALA A 203 13.57 8.74 2.34
N GLY A 204 13.37 8.26 3.57
CA GLY A 204 13.78 8.96 4.80
C GLY A 204 13.04 10.27 5.04
N LEU A 205 11.85 10.45 4.46
CA LEU A 205 11.04 11.64 4.61
C LEU A 205 10.40 11.70 6.01
N ALA A 206 10.24 12.91 6.54
CA ALA A 206 9.45 13.18 7.73
C ALA A 206 8.01 13.49 7.36
N ASP A 207 7.09 13.32 8.32
CA ASP A 207 5.75 13.89 8.25
C ASP A 207 5.80 15.41 8.13
N GLU A 208 5.04 15.97 7.20
CA GLU A 208 4.93 17.42 7.00
C GLU A 208 3.72 18.04 7.70
N TYR A 209 2.88 17.22 8.37
CA TYR A 209 1.77 17.72 9.18
C TYR A 209 2.22 18.15 10.59
N ASP A 210 1.38 18.92 11.26
CA ASP A 210 1.64 19.50 12.58
C ASP A 210 0.46 19.24 13.52
N TYR A 211 0.76 18.99 14.82
CA TYR A 211 -0.26 18.77 15.85
C TYR A 211 -0.13 19.72 17.03
N GLY A 212 1.02 20.34 17.24
CA GLY A 212 1.23 21.16 18.42
C GLY A 212 2.51 21.97 18.39
N THR A 213 2.82 22.57 19.52
CA THR A 213 4.08 23.30 19.72
C THR A 213 5.20 22.33 20.06
N CYS A 214 6.33 22.52 19.40
CA CYS A 214 7.55 21.75 19.69
C CYS A 214 8.67 22.68 20.15
N ASN A 215 9.66 22.10 20.82
CA ASN A 215 10.89 22.78 21.13
C ASN A 215 12.03 22.03 20.42
N ASN A 216 12.16 22.26 19.11
CA ASN A 216 13.18 21.63 18.29
C ASN A 216 14.44 22.50 18.32
N SER A 217 15.49 21.99 18.97
CA SER A 217 16.82 22.60 18.99
C SER A 217 17.83 21.89 18.08
N THR A 218 17.44 20.78 17.47
CA THR A 218 18.31 19.95 16.61
C THR A 218 17.73 19.88 15.22
N GLU A 219 18.59 20.11 14.21
CA GLU A 219 18.21 19.98 12.80
C GLU A 219 17.73 18.56 12.50
N PRO A 220 16.50 18.37 11.98
CA PRO A 220 16.01 17.05 11.60
C PRO A 220 16.89 16.44 10.50
N SER A 221 17.09 15.12 10.53
CA SER A 221 17.85 14.41 9.48
C SER A 221 17.10 14.30 8.16
N ALA A 222 15.76 14.28 8.22
CA ALA A 222 14.92 14.14 7.02
C ALA A 222 15.12 15.29 6.04
N PRO A 223 15.16 15.02 4.73
CA PRO A 223 15.45 16.03 3.71
C PRO A 223 14.35 17.08 3.53
N ASN A 224 13.11 16.75 3.86
CA ASN A 224 11.91 17.57 3.63
C ASN A 224 11.47 18.42 4.84
N VAL A 225 12.26 18.48 5.90
CA VAL A 225 11.99 19.35 7.06
C VAL A 225 13.28 19.97 7.59
N THR A 226 13.19 21.19 8.15
CA THR A 226 14.36 21.92 8.67
C THR A 226 13.95 22.90 9.79
N ILE A 227 14.87 23.23 10.67
CA ILE A 227 14.77 24.39 11.58
C ILE A 227 15.59 25.58 11.07
N ASN A 228 16.34 25.40 9.99
CA ASN A 228 17.14 26.44 9.37
C ASN A 228 16.27 27.37 8.50
N THR A 229 16.29 28.67 8.78
CA THR A 229 15.52 29.71 8.08
C THR A 229 16.35 30.49 7.06
N ASP A 230 17.63 30.19 6.91
CA ASP A 230 18.49 30.85 5.93
C ASP A 230 18.33 30.19 4.55
N ASN A 231 17.69 30.91 3.63
CA ASN A 231 17.45 30.45 2.26
C ASN A 231 18.74 30.11 1.49
N SER A 232 19.89 30.64 1.90
CA SER A 232 21.16 30.35 1.23
C SER A 232 21.78 29.01 1.66
N THR A 233 21.32 28.44 2.76
CA THR A 233 21.87 27.22 3.37
C THR A 233 20.87 26.12 3.65
N VAL A 234 19.58 26.38 3.46
CA VAL A 234 18.52 25.36 3.64
C VAL A 234 18.74 24.15 2.72
N LYS A 235 18.31 22.96 3.16
CA LYS A 235 18.55 21.67 2.47
C LYS A 235 18.11 21.69 1.01
N TRP A 236 17.01 22.32 0.70
CA TRP A 236 16.40 22.38 -0.65
C TRP A 236 16.61 23.72 -1.37
N LYS A 237 17.62 24.50 -1.02
CA LYS A 237 17.91 25.81 -1.64
C LYS A 237 18.05 25.77 -3.16
N HIS A 238 18.51 24.66 -3.72
CA HIS A 238 18.67 24.46 -5.16
C HIS A 238 17.34 24.28 -5.91
N TRP A 239 16.22 24.16 -5.20
CA TRP A 239 14.89 24.08 -5.76
C TRP A 239 14.12 25.41 -5.73
N PHE A 240 14.68 26.51 -5.22
CA PHE A 240 13.96 27.78 -5.12
C PHE A 240 13.60 28.44 -6.45
N ASP A 241 14.17 27.98 -7.56
CA ASP A 241 13.72 28.39 -8.91
C ASP A 241 12.39 27.76 -9.31
N ASP A 242 11.95 26.67 -8.63
CA ASP A 242 10.62 26.09 -8.81
C ASP A 242 9.59 26.87 -7.99
N PRO A 243 8.54 27.43 -8.62
CA PRO A 243 7.58 28.34 -7.97
C PRO A 243 6.75 27.71 -6.86
N ILE A 244 6.72 26.36 -6.74
CA ILE A 244 6.00 25.67 -5.68
C ILE A 244 6.87 25.40 -4.46
N VAL A 245 8.19 25.54 -4.58
CA VAL A 245 9.15 25.31 -3.49
C VAL A 245 9.43 26.62 -2.73
N GLY A 246 9.36 26.55 -1.42
CA GLY A 246 9.57 27.69 -0.53
C GLY A 246 9.92 27.29 0.87
N MET A 247 9.55 28.14 1.82
CA MET A 247 9.68 27.91 3.26
C MET A 247 8.32 28.03 3.91
N PHE A 248 7.68 26.90 4.18
CA PHE A 248 6.34 26.83 4.79
C PHE A 248 6.46 26.38 6.24
N GLU A 249 6.07 27.23 7.18
CA GLU A 249 6.15 26.87 8.60
C GLU A 249 5.16 25.75 8.96
N GLY A 250 5.58 24.86 9.82
CA GLY A 250 4.86 23.66 10.25
C GLY A 250 5.37 22.40 9.55
N GLY A 251 5.58 21.35 10.31
CA GLY A 251 6.07 20.04 9.85
C GLY A 251 6.71 19.28 10.99
N ASN A 252 6.98 17.99 10.79
CA ASN A 252 7.56 17.10 11.81
C ASN A 252 6.81 17.18 13.15
N TYR A 253 5.46 17.18 13.06
CA TYR A 253 4.50 17.35 14.17
C TYR A 253 4.47 18.73 14.85
N CYS A 254 5.30 19.70 14.43
CA CYS A 254 5.44 21.01 15.02
C CYS A 254 4.70 22.07 14.23
N LYS A 255 3.92 22.91 14.89
CA LYS A 255 3.22 24.07 14.25
C LYS A 255 4.18 25.19 13.92
N THR A 256 5.20 25.39 14.73
CA THR A 256 6.16 26.49 14.62
C THR A 256 7.60 26.00 14.81
N GLY A 257 8.55 26.74 14.25
CA GLY A 257 9.97 26.47 14.39
C GLY A 257 10.51 25.33 13.53
N VAL A 258 9.68 24.73 12.69
CA VAL A 258 10.06 23.76 11.67
C VAL A 258 9.42 24.16 10.36
N TRP A 259 10.16 24.06 9.28
CA TRP A 259 9.72 24.41 7.93
C TRP A 259 9.77 23.19 7.02
N ARG A 260 8.88 23.20 6.02
CA ARG A 260 8.77 22.23 4.93
C ARG A 260 8.89 22.92 3.57
N PRO A 261 9.24 22.19 2.48
CA PRO A 261 9.56 22.79 1.20
C PRO A 261 8.33 23.25 0.38
N THR A 262 7.16 22.67 0.61
CA THR A 262 5.93 22.97 -0.14
C THR A 262 4.75 23.18 0.79
N GLU A 263 3.72 23.87 0.33
CA GLU A 263 2.51 24.11 1.13
C GLU A 263 1.84 22.80 1.54
N THR A 264 1.82 21.83 0.64
CA THR A 264 1.31 20.48 0.88
C THR A 264 2.14 19.45 0.12
N SER A 265 2.05 18.19 0.53
CA SER A 265 2.59 17.02 -0.17
C SER A 265 1.90 15.76 0.36
N ILE A 266 2.18 14.57 -0.21
CA ILE A 266 1.68 13.31 0.36
C ILE A 266 2.16 13.10 1.80
N MET A 267 3.32 13.66 2.18
CA MET A 267 3.83 13.57 3.56
C MET A 267 3.06 14.48 4.54
N ARG A 268 2.18 15.36 4.04
CA ARG A 268 1.26 16.19 4.83
C ARG A 268 -0.19 15.73 4.73
N SER A 269 -0.63 15.38 3.53
CA SER A 269 -2.01 14.97 3.24
C SER A 269 -2.00 13.94 2.13
N LEU A 270 -2.64 12.81 2.37
CA LEU A 270 -2.76 11.75 1.36
C LEU A 270 -3.35 12.29 0.04
N GLU A 271 -3.03 11.63 -1.06
CA GLU A 271 -3.48 11.98 -2.42
C GLU A 271 -2.86 13.27 -2.98
N GLN A 272 -1.88 13.88 -2.28
CA GLN A 272 -1.08 14.98 -2.80
C GLN A 272 0.21 14.45 -3.42
N PRO A 273 0.77 15.09 -4.48
CA PRO A 273 2.05 14.67 -5.05
C PRO A 273 3.21 14.74 -4.04
N PHE A 274 4.31 14.04 -4.33
CA PHE A 274 5.53 14.19 -3.54
C PHE A 274 6.20 15.56 -3.73
N TYR A 275 6.02 16.24 -4.84
CA TYR A 275 6.71 17.49 -5.18
C TYR A 275 8.26 17.40 -5.19
N PRO A 276 8.99 18.40 -5.74
CA PRO A 276 10.40 18.25 -6.11
C PRO A 276 11.32 17.73 -5.03
N VAL A 277 11.29 18.29 -3.82
CA VAL A 277 12.20 17.91 -2.74
C VAL A 277 11.97 16.47 -2.28
N ASN A 278 10.71 16.06 -2.14
CA ASN A 278 10.37 14.69 -1.76
C ASN A 278 10.68 13.70 -2.90
N GLN A 279 10.48 14.12 -4.15
CA GLN A 279 10.83 13.32 -5.35
C GLN A 279 12.35 13.12 -5.47
N GLU A 280 13.14 14.15 -5.16
CA GLU A 280 14.59 14.05 -5.11
C GLU A 280 15.03 13.01 -4.09
N ALA A 281 14.47 13.05 -2.88
CA ALA A 281 14.76 12.06 -1.84
C ALA A 281 14.48 10.63 -2.32
N TRP A 282 13.37 10.40 -3.01
CA TRP A 282 13.06 9.11 -3.65
C TRP A 282 14.07 8.68 -4.71
N SER A 283 14.65 9.63 -5.43
CA SER A 283 15.61 9.33 -6.51
C SER A 283 17.03 9.09 -5.97
N MET A 284 17.31 9.51 -4.74
CA MET A 284 18.61 9.39 -4.08
C MET A 284 18.68 8.20 -3.12
N ALA A 285 17.55 7.60 -2.75
CA ALA A 285 17.45 6.44 -1.89
C ALA A 285 17.80 5.15 -2.65
#